data_d09f9d73b7602d03b2c7a4b750c31347
#
_entry.id   d09f9d73b7602d03b2c7a4b750c31347
#
_cell.length_a   1.000
_cell.length_b   1.000
_cell.length_c   1.000
_cell.angle_alpha   90.00
_cell.angle_beta   90.00
_cell.angle_gamma   90.00
#
_symmetry.space_group_name_H-M   'P 1'
#
loop_
_entity.id
_entity.type
_entity.pdbx_description
1 polymer ?
#
loop_
_entity_poly.entity_id
_entity_poly.type
_entity_poly.pdbx_seq_one_letter_code
_entity_poly.pdbx_strand_id
1 'polypeptide(L)'
;MPPAAEGESQVFRSAGISYLRIPSQEPQQTAAFYESVFGWSVDKDRPDPSFEDGTGHVIGHFIADQPVAGEAGVRPYIYVESIDDRLEEIAAQGGSVVTAPYAEGDLWVATFRDPAGNVIGVWQRGPRDS
;
A
#
# COMPACT_ATOMS: atom_id res chain seq x y z
N MET A 1 18.99 -12.89 19.52
CA MET A 1 18.78 -12.54 18.12
C MET A 1 18.90 -11.03 17.94
N PRO A 2 19.79 -10.57 17.09
CA PRO A 2 19.93 -9.13 16.88
C PRO A 2 18.67 -8.54 16.23
N PRO A 3 18.35 -7.28 16.50
CA PRO A 3 17.18 -6.65 15.90
C PRO A 3 17.17 -6.65 14.38
N ALA A 4 18.35 -6.51 13.76
CA ALA A 4 18.43 -6.53 12.30
C ALA A 4 18.00 -7.88 11.74
N ALA A 5 18.37 -8.96 12.40
CA ALA A 5 17.97 -10.28 11.98
C ALA A 5 16.48 -10.49 12.20
N GLU A 6 15.92 -9.83 13.20
CA GLU A 6 14.50 -9.87 13.46
C GLU A 6 13.72 -9.23 12.31
N GLY A 7 14.17 -8.06 11.83
CA GLY A 7 13.56 -7.41 10.69
C GLY A 7 13.65 -8.26 9.44
N GLU A 8 14.81 -8.89 9.22
CA GLU A 8 14.97 -9.78 8.08
C GLU A 8 14.03 -10.98 8.17
N SER A 9 13.88 -11.56 9.37
CA SER A 9 12.99 -12.72 9.50
C SER A 9 11.52 -12.37 9.28
N GLN A 10 11.13 -11.11 9.40
CA GLN A 10 9.79 -10.70 9.06
C GLN A 10 9.52 -10.84 7.55
N VAL A 11 10.54 -10.61 6.74
CA VAL A 11 10.42 -10.71 5.27
C VAL A 11 10.63 -12.15 4.81
N PHE A 12 11.61 -12.84 5.39
CA PHE A 12 12.00 -14.17 4.94
C PHE A 12 11.17 -15.25 5.63
N ARG A 13 9.88 -15.25 5.31
CA ARG A 13 8.92 -16.19 5.89
C ARG A 13 8.44 -17.13 4.81
N SER A 14 8.64 -18.43 5.03
CA SER A 14 8.32 -19.45 4.03
C SER A 14 6.86 -19.36 3.59
N ALA A 15 6.66 -19.37 2.27
CA ALA A 15 5.34 -19.35 1.65
C ALA A 15 4.56 -18.04 1.83
N GLY A 16 5.17 -17.01 2.43
CA GLY A 16 4.53 -15.71 2.59
C GLY A 16 4.83 -14.79 1.42
N ILE A 17 3.93 -13.85 1.16
CA ILE A 17 4.19 -12.79 0.20
C ILE A 17 5.17 -11.83 0.85
N SER A 18 6.30 -11.58 0.21
CA SER A 18 7.39 -10.83 0.82
C SER A 18 7.90 -9.67 -0.03
N TYR A 19 7.57 -9.63 -1.32
CA TYR A 19 8.11 -8.61 -2.21
C TYR A 19 7.07 -8.21 -3.25
N LEU A 20 6.89 -6.91 -3.43
CA LEU A 20 5.98 -6.36 -4.44
C LEU A 20 6.72 -5.39 -5.34
N ARG A 21 6.35 -5.37 -6.61
CA ARG A 21 6.73 -4.32 -7.54
C ARG A 21 5.49 -3.51 -7.84
N ILE A 22 5.56 -2.22 -7.59
CA ILE A 22 4.44 -1.31 -7.81
C ILE A 22 4.79 -0.40 -8.97
N PRO A 23 4.11 -0.54 -10.12
CA PRO A 23 4.44 0.27 -11.29
C PRO A 23 4.07 1.73 -11.09
N SER A 24 4.92 2.63 -11.60
CA SER A 24 4.63 4.06 -11.55
C SER A 24 5.51 4.77 -12.56
N GLN A 25 4.94 5.66 -13.33
CA GLN A 25 5.72 6.52 -14.22
C GLN A 25 6.38 7.65 -13.45
N GLU A 26 5.97 7.88 -12.20
CA GLU A 26 6.56 8.86 -11.30
C GLU A 26 6.87 8.16 -9.97
N PRO A 27 7.89 7.29 -9.92
CA PRO A 27 8.10 6.44 -8.75
C PRO A 27 8.32 7.19 -7.44
N GLN A 28 9.03 8.33 -7.49
CA GLN A 28 9.29 9.11 -6.28
C GLN A 28 8.00 9.70 -5.71
N GLN A 29 7.11 10.15 -6.60
CA GLN A 29 5.82 10.69 -6.19
C GLN A 29 4.95 9.61 -5.56
N THR A 30 4.92 8.42 -6.17
CA THR A 30 4.14 7.31 -5.66
C THR A 30 4.71 6.83 -4.33
N ALA A 31 6.04 6.77 -4.19
CA ALA A 31 6.67 6.41 -2.92
C ALA A 31 6.28 7.40 -1.82
N ALA A 32 6.30 8.70 -2.13
CA ALA A 32 5.91 9.72 -1.16
C ALA A 32 4.45 9.57 -0.73
N PHE A 33 3.59 9.15 -1.65
CA PHE A 33 2.18 8.90 -1.34
C PHE A 33 2.04 7.80 -0.28
N TYR A 34 2.69 6.64 -0.50
CA TYR A 34 2.59 5.53 0.45
C TYR A 34 3.26 5.84 1.78
N GLU A 35 4.33 6.64 1.76
CA GLU A 35 4.95 7.11 2.98
C GLU A 35 3.99 7.99 3.78
N SER A 36 3.34 8.94 3.12
CA SER A 36 2.46 9.90 3.79
C SER A 36 1.16 9.27 4.28
N VAL A 37 0.54 8.42 3.46
CA VAL A 37 -0.78 7.89 3.77
C VAL A 37 -0.70 6.70 4.71
N PHE A 38 0.25 5.80 4.46
CA PHE A 38 0.30 4.52 5.18
C PHE A 38 1.49 4.38 6.11
N GLY A 39 2.37 5.37 6.13
CA GLY A 39 3.53 5.33 7.02
C GLY A 39 4.59 4.31 6.62
N TRP A 40 4.62 3.93 5.34
CA TRP A 40 5.66 3.01 4.87
C TRP A 40 7.03 3.68 4.93
N SER A 41 8.07 2.89 5.16
CA SER A 41 9.44 3.38 5.09
C SER A 41 9.88 3.32 3.64
N VAL A 42 10.27 4.46 3.08
CA VAL A 42 10.67 4.50 1.67
C VAL A 42 12.05 5.14 1.54
N ASP A 43 12.82 4.66 0.55
CA ASP A 43 14.08 5.27 0.16
C ASP A 43 13.87 5.86 -1.23
N LYS A 44 13.73 7.19 -1.29
CA LYS A 44 13.43 7.90 -2.52
C LYS A 44 14.69 8.36 -3.27
N ASP A 45 15.87 8.08 -2.73
CA ASP A 45 17.14 8.57 -3.27
C ASP A 45 17.73 7.68 -4.34
N ARG A 46 16.89 6.90 -5.02
CA ARG A 46 17.32 5.99 -6.06
C ARG A 46 16.30 6.00 -7.19
N PRO A 47 16.70 5.61 -8.41
CA PRO A 47 15.77 5.61 -9.55
C PRO A 47 14.53 4.75 -9.32
N ASP A 48 14.70 3.60 -8.65
CA ASP A 48 13.60 2.73 -8.25
C ASP A 48 13.47 2.80 -6.74
N PRO A 49 12.67 3.73 -6.21
CA PRO A 49 12.54 3.85 -4.76
C PRO A 49 12.14 2.53 -4.12
N SER A 50 12.77 2.19 -3.00
CA SER A 50 12.43 0.98 -2.28
C SER A 50 11.48 1.30 -1.13
N PHE A 51 10.78 0.27 -0.68
CA PHE A 51 9.89 0.44 0.46
C PHE A 51 9.88 -0.79 1.34
N GLU A 52 9.44 -0.56 2.55
CA GLU A 52 9.07 -1.59 3.51
C GLU A 52 7.70 -1.17 4.02
N ASP A 53 6.74 -2.09 4.05
CA ASP A 53 5.38 -1.74 4.47
C ASP A 53 5.33 -1.53 5.99
N GLY A 54 4.16 -1.14 6.49
CA GLY A 54 4.00 -0.81 7.91
C GLY A 54 4.24 -1.98 8.87
N THR A 55 4.23 -3.21 8.37
CA THR A 55 4.44 -4.40 9.21
C THR A 55 5.87 -4.88 9.19
N GLY A 56 6.65 -4.49 8.18
CA GLY A 56 7.97 -5.02 7.96
C GLY A 56 7.98 -6.40 7.32
N HIS A 57 6.81 -6.93 6.96
CA HIS A 57 6.72 -8.25 6.33
C HIS A 57 6.90 -8.21 4.81
N VAL A 58 6.64 -7.07 4.20
CA VAL A 58 6.70 -6.93 2.75
C VAL A 58 7.62 -5.78 2.39
N ILE A 59 8.53 -6.03 1.47
CA ILE A 59 9.38 -5.00 0.90
C ILE A 59 9.10 -4.91 -0.60
N GLY A 60 9.67 -3.94 -1.26
CA GLY A 60 9.50 -3.83 -2.70
C GLY A 60 10.12 -2.60 -3.28
N HIS A 61 9.75 -2.34 -4.53
CA HIS A 61 10.21 -1.17 -5.27
C HIS A 61 9.06 -0.57 -6.06
N PHE A 62 9.13 0.74 -6.25
CA PHE A 62 8.29 1.44 -7.22
C PHE A 62 9.10 1.53 -8.51
N ILE A 63 8.55 1.04 -9.60
CA ILE A 63 9.32 0.86 -10.84
C ILE A 63 8.63 1.53 -12.02
N ALA A 64 9.43 2.11 -12.93
CA ALA A 64 8.90 2.80 -14.10
C ALA A 64 8.91 1.93 -15.37
N ASP A 65 9.55 0.77 -15.33
CA ASP A 65 9.74 -0.08 -16.51
C ASP A 65 8.62 -1.11 -16.71
N GLN A 66 7.53 -0.98 -15.97
CA GLN A 66 6.40 -1.89 -16.04
C GLN A 66 5.12 -1.08 -16.13
N PRO A 67 4.18 -1.46 -17.02
CA PRO A 67 2.93 -0.70 -17.13
C PRO A 67 2.03 -0.89 -15.93
N VAL A 68 1.25 0.17 -15.64
CA VAL A 68 0.23 0.11 -14.59
C VAL A 68 -0.97 -0.66 -15.13
N ALA A 69 -1.46 -1.63 -14.37
CA ALA A 69 -2.58 -2.47 -14.79
C ALA A 69 -3.95 -1.89 -14.41
N GLY A 70 -4.01 -0.93 -13.53
CA GLY A 70 -5.27 -0.36 -13.08
C GLY A 70 -6.08 -1.37 -12.28
N GLU A 71 -7.29 -1.66 -12.72
CA GLU A 71 -8.17 -2.58 -11.99
C GLU A 71 -7.94 -4.05 -12.32
N ALA A 72 -7.09 -4.32 -13.29
CA ALA A 72 -6.81 -5.71 -13.69
C ALA A 72 -5.80 -6.36 -12.76
N GLY A 73 -5.82 -7.69 -12.72
CA GLY A 73 -4.80 -8.47 -12.02
C GLY A 73 -5.05 -8.60 -10.52
N VAL A 74 -4.01 -9.00 -9.84
CA VAL A 74 -4.05 -9.21 -8.39
C VAL A 74 -4.15 -7.86 -7.69
N ARG A 75 -4.98 -7.81 -6.63
CA ARG A 75 -5.16 -6.56 -5.89
C ARG A 75 -4.78 -6.77 -4.43
N PRO A 76 -3.73 -6.09 -3.96
CA PRO A 76 -3.41 -6.14 -2.53
C PRO A 76 -4.39 -5.27 -1.75
N TYR A 77 -4.67 -5.69 -0.51
CA TYR A 77 -5.50 -4.92 0.41
C TYR A 77 -4.68 -4.60 1.65
N ILE A 78 -4.72 -3.34 2.05
CA ILE A 78 -3.98 -2.86 3.22
C ILE A 78 -4.96 -2.75 4.38
N TYR A 79 -4.62 -3.37 5.51
CA TYR A 79 -5.43 -3.21 6.72
C TYR A 79 -5.22 -1.83 7.32
N VAL A 80 -6.29 -1.16 7.71
CA VAL A 80 -6.22 0.16 8.33
C VAL A 80 -7.14 0.20 9.55
N GLU A 81 -6.85 1.11 10.47
CA GLU A 81 -7.66 1.29 11.67
C GLU A 81 -8.95 2.05 11.37
N SER A 82 -8.90 3.00 10.45
CA SER A 82 -10.06 3.78 10.04
C SER A 82 -10.03 3.96 8.53
N ILE A 83 -10.96 3.31 7.86
CA ILE A 83 -11.07 3.40 6.40
C ILE A 83 -11.43 4.83 5.98
N ASP A 84 -12.28 5.50 6.77
CA ASP A 84 -12.70 6.85 6.44
C ASP A 84 -11.55 7.84 6.50
N ASP A 85 -10.73 7.76 7.56
CA ASP A 85 -9.56 8.62 7.71
C ASP A 85 -8.56 8.39 6.58
N ARG A 86 -8.33 7.12 6.23
CA ARG A 86 -7.37 6.80 5.18
C ARG A 86 -7.84 7.28 3.81
N LEU A 87 -9.13 7.12 3.51
CA LEU A 87 -9.65 7.59 2.22
C LEU A 87 -9.56 9.10 2.09
N GLU A 88 -9.78 9.82 3.19
CA GLU A 88 -9.64 11.27 3.22
C GLU A 88 -8.20 11.68 2.90
N GLU A 89 -7.25 11.00 3.54
CA GLU A 89 -5.84 11.28 3.32
C GLU A 89 -5.39 10.87 1.92
N ILE A 90 -5.90 9.77 1.40
CA ILE A 90 -5.63 9.33 0.04
C ILE A 90 -6.01 10.43 -0.95
N ALA A 91 -7.20 11.00 -0.79
CA ALA A 91 -7.65 12.08 -1.67
C ALA A 91 -6.77 13.31 -1.54
N ALA A 92 -6.36 13.63 -0.31
CA ALA A 92 -5.50 14.79 -0.07
C ALA A 92 -4.09 14.62 -0.67
N GLN A 93 -3.63 13.39 -0.83
CA GLN A 93 -2.28 13.12 -1.31
C GLN A 93 -2.22 12.69 -2.78
N GLY A 94 -3.29 12.90 -3.51
CA GLY A 94 -3.27 12.69 -4.96
C GLY A 94 -3.88 11.40 -5.45
N GLY A 95 -4.47 10.61 -4.56
CA GLY A 95 -5.22 9.42 -4.96
C GLY A 95 -6.70 9.73 -5.09
N SER A 96 -7.48 8.72 -5.40
CA SER A 96 -8.93 8.88 -5.53
C SER A 96 -9.64 7.59 -5.16
N VAL A 97 -10.88 7.70 -4.69
CA VAL A 97 -11.68 6.54 -4.32
C VAL A 97 -12.23 5.90 -5.60
N VAL A 98 -12.06 4.60 -5.73
CA VAL A 98 -12.66 3.83 -6.83
C VAL A 98 -13.96 3.20 -6.37
N THR A 99 -13.91 2.47 -5.25
CA THR A 99 -15.11 1.87 -4.66
C THR A 99 -15.28 2.42 -3.26
N ALA A 100 -16.40 3.10 -3.02
CA ALA A 100 -16.71 3.65 -1.71
C ALA A 100 -16.84 2.52 -0.67
N PRO A 101 -16.66 2.81 0.62
CA PRO A 101 -16.74 1.77 1.63
C PRO A 101 -18.04 0.97 1.57
N TYR A 102 -17.90 -0.34 1.60
CA TYR A 102 -19.04 -1.25 1.63
C TYR A 102 -18.81 -2.32 2.68
N ALA A 103 -19.90 -2.82 3.24
CA ALA A 103 -19.84 -3.84 4.27
C ALA A 103 -19.62 -5.22 3.65
N GLU A 104 -18.77 -6.01 4.30
CA GLU A 104 -18.55 -7.40 3.93
C GLU A 104 -18.49 -8.19 5.23
N GLY A 105 -19.65 -8.70 5.67
CA GLY A 105 -19.75 -9.27 7.01
C GLY A 105 -19.47 -8.20 8.05
N ASP A 106 -18.52 -8.48 8.93
CA ASP A 106 -18.11 -7.53 9.97
C ASP A 106 -17.00 -6.59 9.52
N LEU A 107 -16.67 -6.62 8.25
CA LEU A 107 -15.58 -5.84 7.69
C LEU A 107 -16.13 -4.70 6.84
N TRP A 108 -15.34 -3.65 6.72
CA TRP A 108 -15.58 -2.57 5.76
C TRP A 108 -14.43 -2.58 4.77
N VAL A 109 -14.75 -2.45 3.49
CA VAL A 109 -13.80 -2.57 2.40
C VAL A 109 -14.00 -1.40 1.43
N ALA A 110 -12.90 -0.92 0.86
CA ALA A 110 -12.96 0.11 -0.18
C ALA A 110 -11.77 -0.08 -1.11
N THR A 111 -11.81 0.53 -2.28
CA THR A 111 -10.66 0.55 -3.16
C THR A 111 -10.36 1.98 -3.57
N PHE A 112 -9.10 2.24 -3.84
CA PHE A 112 -8.65 3.56 -4.25
C PHE A 112 -7.63 3.43 -5.39
N ARG A 113 -7.44 4.53 -6.08
CA ARG A 113 -6.41 4.62 -7.13
C ARG A 113 -5.28 5.46 -6.56
N ASP A 114 -4.06 4.93 -6.62
CA ASP A 114 -2.91 5.72 -6.17
C ASP A 114 -2.53 6.74 -7.26
N PRO A 115 -1.58 7.65 -7.00
CA PRO A 115 -1.25 8.68 -7.99
C PRO A 115 -0.75 8.13 -9.33
N ALA A 116 -0.23 6.90 -9.35
CA ALA A 116 0.25 6.28 -10.58
C ALA A 116 -0.87 5.60 -11.37
N GLY A 117 -2.04 5.36 -10.73
CA GLY A 117 -3.15 4.68 -11.36
C GLY A 117 -3.36 3.24 -10.91
N ASN A 118 -2.56 2.76 -9.97
CA ASN A 118 -2.77 1.42 -9.41
C ASN A 118 -4.00 1.40 -8.53
N VAL A 119 -4.82 0.35 -8.65
CA VAL A 119 -6.00 0.19 -7.79
C VAL A 119 -5.65 -0.76 -6.66
N ILE A 120 -5.75 -0.27 -5.45
CA ILE A 120 -5.37 -0.95 -4.22
C ILE A 120 -6.57 -0.92 -3.29
N GLY A 121 -6.71 -1.93 -2.44
CA GLY A 121 -7.79 -1.97 -1.48
C GLY A 121 -7.37 -1.59 -0.08
N VAL A 122 -8.33 -1.14 0.70
CA VAL A 122 -8.17 -0.94 2.14
C VAL A 122 -9.33 -1.61 2.85
N TRP A 123 -9.10 -2.08 4.08
CA TRP A 123 -10.15 -2.72 4.85
C TRP A 123 -9.93 -2.50 6.33
N GLN A 124 -11.02 -2.54 7.09
CA GLN A 124 -10.96 -2.47 8.54
C GLN A 124 -11.93 -3.49 9.12
N ARG A 125 -11.67 -3.85 10.36
CA ARG A 125 -12.53 -4.71 11.12
C ARG A 125 -13.32 -3.85 12.11
N GLY A 126 -14.58 -4.19 12.33
CA GLY A 126 -15.40 -3.48 13.28
C GLY A 126 -16.15 -2.31 12.66
N PRO A 127 -16.89 -1.56 13.46
CA PRO A 127 -17.77 -0.51 12.94
C PRO A 127 -16.97 0.66 12.36
N ARG A 128 -17.57 1.28 11.34
CA ARG A 128 -17.03 2.52 10.77
C ARG A 128 -17.41 3.68 11.66
N ASP A 129 -16.45 4.58 11.86
CA ASP A 129 -16.75 5.85 12.50
C ASP A 129 -17.34 6.76 11.44
N SER A 130 -18.48 7.28 11.70
CA SER A 130 -19.15 8.14 10.73
C SER A 130 -18.89 9.61 10.98
#